data_5de5fd1f8e2eed94d4d694ada16bddc5
#
_entry.id   5de5fd1f8e2eed94d4d694ada16bddc5
#
_cell.length_a   1.000
_cell.length_b   1.000
_cell.length_c   1.000
_cell.angle_alpha   90.00
_cell.angle_beta   90.00
_cell.angle_gamma   90.00
#
_symmetry.space_group_name_H-M   'P 1'
#
loop_
_entity.id
_entity.type
_entity.pdbx_description
1 polymer ?
#
loop_
_entity_poly.entity_id
_entity_poly.type
_entity_poly.pdbx_seq_one_letter_code
_entity_poly.pdbx_strand_id
1 'polypeptide(L)' 'MLYTIKHRVSGAVLFSLGCGSFKLCVEAAVKSGADLRDANLGGACLRGADLGGAYLGGADLRGADLR' A
#
# COMPACT_ATOMS: atom_id res chain seq x y z
N MET A 1 -12.80 -9.43 0.68
CA MET A 1 -12.10 -9.40 -0.61
C MET A 1 -10.60 -9.38 -0.37
N LEU A 2 -9.84 -10.08 -1.20
CA LEU A 2 -8.38 -10.07 -1.07
C LEU A 2 -7.80 -8.85 -1.79
N TYR A 3 -7.01 -8.07 -1.08
CA TYR A 3 -6.28 -6.94 -1.65
C TYR A 3 -4.78 -7.25 -1.63
N THR A 4 -4.08 -6.86 -2.68
CA THR A 4 -2.66 -7.18 -2.86
C THR A 4 -1.88 -5.92 -3.19
N ILE A 5 -0.74 -5.75 -2.52
CA ILE A 5 0.20 -4.67 -2.80
C ILE A 5 1.37 -5.28 -3.56
N LYS A 6 1.65 -4.78 -4.77
CA LYS A 6 2.68 -5.33 -5.64
C LYS A 6 3.81 -4.34 -5.86
N HIS A 7 4.98 -4.87 -6.16
CA HIS A 7 6.13 -4.07 -6.59
C HIS A 7 5.80 -3.43 -7.93
N ARG A 8 6.11 -2.13 -8.08
CA ARG A 8 5.71 -1.34 -9.25
C ARG A 8 6.42 -1.76 -10.56
N VAL A 9 7.53 -2.45 -10.46
CA VAL A 9 8.31 -2.89 -11.63
C VAL A 9 8.17 -4.40 -11.85
N SER A 10 8.51 -5.20 -10.86
CA SER A 10 8.55 -6.66 -11.00
C SER A 10 7.18 -7.32 -10.89
N GLY A 11 6.20 -6.67 -10.30
CA GLY A 11 4.89 -7.26 -10.01
C GLY A 11 4.89 -8.25 -8.86
N ALA A 12 6.02 -8.41 -8.16
CA ALA A 12 6.07 -9.31 -7.01
C ALA A 12 5.12 -8.84 -5.91
N VAL A 13 4.49 -9.79 -5.22
CA VAL A 13 3.59 -9.48 -4.12
C VAL A 13 4.41 -9.04 -2.91
N LEU A 14 4.17 -7.82 -2.43
CA LEU A 14 4.82 -7.30 -1.24
C LEU A 14 3.99 -7.57 0.02
N PHE A 15 2.68 -7.56 -0.11
CA PHE A 15 1.76 -7.81 0.99
C PHE A 15 0.38 -8.11 0.44
N SER A 16 -0.38 -8.98 1.10
CA SER A 16 -1.77 -9.21 0.75
C SER A 16 -2.59 -9.52 1.99
N LEU A 17 -3.86 -9.13 1.95
CA LEU A 17 -4.76 -9.31 3.09
C LEU A 17 -6.21 -9.34 2.63
N GLY A 18 -6.98 -10.29 3.15
CA GLY A 18 -8.43 -10.27 3.01
C GLY A 18 -9.03 -9.25 3.95
N CYS A 19 -9.67 -8.22 3.42
CA CYS A 19 -10.24 -7.13 4.23
C CYS A 19 -11.26 -6.34 3.43
N GLY A 20 -11.81 -5.27 4.05
CA GLY A 20 -12.90 -4.51 3.45
C GLY A 20 -12.48 -3.46 2.43
N SER A 21 -11.23 -3.03 2.41
CA SER A 21 -10.77 -2.00 1.47
C SER A 21 -9.26 -2.05 1.30
N PHE A 22 -8.78 -1.47 0.19
CA PHE A 22 -7.35 -1.36 -0.05
C PHE A 22 -6.65 -0.51 1.02
N LYS A 23 -7.33 0.54 1.51
CA LYS A 23 -6.82 1.36 2.62
C LYS A 23 -6.52 0.49 3.83
N LEU A 24 -7.43 -0.41 4.22
CA LEU A 24 -7.20 -1.30 5.35
C LEU A 24 -6.03 -2.24 5.12
N CYS A 25 -5.88 -2.73 3.90
CA CYS A 25 -4.74 -3.56 3.52
C CYS A 25 -3.42 -2.80 3.71
N VAL A 26 -3.34 -1.58 3.22
CA VAL A 26 -2.14 -0.75 3.33
C VAL A 26 -1.84 -0.42 4.79
N GLU A 27 -2.86 -0.06 5.57
CA GLU A 27 -2.66 0.23 6.99
C GLU A 27 -2.15 -0.99 7.76
N ALA A 28 -2.69 -2.17 7.45
CA ALA A 28 -2.22 -3.41 8.08
C ALA A 28 -0.77 -3.71 7.70
N ALA A 29 -0.40 -3.49 6.45
CA ALA A 29 0.98 -3.66 6.00
C ALA A 29 1.93 -2.75 6.77
N VAL A 30 1.57 -1.48 6.92
CA VAL A 30 2.36 -0.50 7.66
C VAL A 30 2.53 -0.94 9.12
N LYS A 31 1.44 -1.35 9.76
CA LYS A 31 1.48 -1.79 11.17
C LYS A 31 2.35 -3.02 11.36
N SER A 32 2.39 -3.91 10.38
CA SER A 32 3.21 -5.12 10.45
C SER A 32 4.70 -4.87 10.15
N GLY A 33 5.05 -3.65 9.74
CA GLY A 33 6.42 -3.30 9.39
C GLY A 33 6.82 -3.76 7.99
N ALA A 34 5.86 -4.02 7.11
CA ALA A 34 6.15 -4.48 5.76
C ALA A 34 6.99 -3.46 5.00
N ASP A 35 7.88 -3.96 4.15
CA ASP A 35 8.70 -3.12 3.27
C ASP A 35 7.88 -2.81 2.02
N LEU A 36 7.37 -1.59 1.93
CA LEU A 36 6.58 -1.12 0.80
C LEU A 36 7.38 -0.22 -0.15
N ARG A 37 8.70 -0.27 -0.07
CA ARG A 37 9.53 0.48 -1.01
C ARG A 37 9.28 -0.05 -2.42
N ASP A 38 9.13 0.88 -3.37
CA ASP A 38 8.78 0.59 -4.76
C ASP A 38 7.41 -0.08 -4.94
N ALA A 39 6.52 0.05 -3.96
CA ALA A 39 5.16 -0.47 -4.08
C ALA A 39 4.36 0.30 -5.13
N ASN A 40 3.49 -0.41 -5.85
CA ASN A 40 2.56 0.21 -6.77
C ASN A 40 1.27 0.58 -6.01
N LEU A 41 1.13 1.84 -5.67
CA LEU A 41 -0.05 2.40 -5.00
C LEU A 41 -0.75 3.42 -5.90
N GLY A 42 -0.50 3.37 -7.20
CA GLY A 42 -1.10 4.29 -8.15
C GLY A 42 -2.62 4.21 -8.12
N GLY A 43 -3.27 5.37 -8.05
CA GLY A 43 -4.72 5.47 -8.03
C GLY A 43 -5.38 5.01 -6.74
N ALA A 44 -4.62 4.61 -5.73
CA ALA A 44 -5.20 4.10 -4.48
C ALA A 44 -5.94 5.18 -3.71
N CYS A 45 -7.11 4.83 -3.16
CA CYS A 45 -7.85 5.72 -2.28
C CYS A 45 -7.38 5.47 -0.84
N LEU A 46 -6.51 6.36 -0.34
CA LEU A 46 -5.90 6.26 0.99
C LEU A 46 -6.28 7.41 1.90
N ARG A 47 -7.44 8.03 1.65
CA ARG A 47 -7.91 9.18 2.44
C ARG A 47 -8.00 8.81 3.91
N GLY A 48 -7.34 9.61 4.75
CA GLY A 48 -7.34 9.38 6.19
C GLY A 48 -6.52 8.17 6.64
N ALA A 49 -5.77 7.52 5.74
CA ALA A 49 -4.97 6.36 6.11
C ALA A 49 -3.84 6.74 7.06
N ASP A 50 -3.61 5.91 8.07
CA ASP A 50 -2.48 6.06 8.98
C ASP A 50 -1.26 5.38 8.37
N LEU A 51 -0.35 6.18 7.83
CA LEU A 51 0.88 5.71 7.19
C LEU A 51 2.12 6.05 8.02
N GLY A 52 1.92 6.37 9.30
CA GLY A 52 3.02 6.73 10.19
C GLY A 52 4.06 5.61 10.28
N GLY A 53 5.32 5.94 10.00
CA GLY A 53 6.41 4.98 10.03
C GLY A 53 6.50 4.06 8.81
N ALA A 54 5.70 4.29 7.78
CA ALA A 54 5.70 3.44 6.58
C ALA A 54 7.01 3.56 5.80
N TYR A 55 7.48 2.41 5.28
CA TYR A 55 8.61 2.36 4.35
C TYR A 55 8.06 2.48 2.92
N LEU A 56 8.06 3.67 2.37
CA LEU A 56 7.46 3.97 1.06
C LEU A 56 8.46 4.54 0.04
N GLY A 57 9.76 4.42 0.31
CA GLY A 57 10.78 4.95 -0.61
C GLY A 57 10.58 4.41 -2.02
N GLY A 58 10.50 5.29 -3.01
CA GLY A 58 10.32 4.92 -4.41
C GLY A 58 8.93 4.40 -4.77
N ALA A 59 7.98 4.37 -3.83
CA ALA A 59 6.63 3.89 -4.12
C ALA A 59 5.95 4.76 -5.18
N ASP A 60 5.18 4.14 -6.07
CA ASP A 60 4.40 4.84 -7.08
C ASP A 60 3.07 5.27 -6.46
N LEU A 61 2.92 6.55 -6.21
CA LEU A 61 1.73 7.15 -5.63
C LEU A 61 0.97 8.04 -6.63
N ARG A 62 1.26 7.90 -7.92
CA ARG A 62 0.60 8.73 -8.94
C ARG A 62 -0.90 8.50 -8.93
N GLY A 63 -1.66 9.60 -8.82
CA GLY A 63 -3.12 9.54 -8.75
C GLY A 63 -3.66 9.01 -7.43
N ALA A 64 -2.82 8.69 -6.46
CA ALA A 64 -3.30 8.25 -5.14
C ALA A 64 -3.93 9.42 -4.39
N ASP A 65 -5.04 9.14 -3.70
CA ASP A 65 -5.73 10.13 -2.87
C ASP A 65 -5.26 9.96 -1.43
N LEU A 66 -4.47 10.91 -0.95
CA LEU A 66 -3.88 10.87 0.39
C LEU A 66 -4.48 11.91 1.36
N ARG A 67 -5.59 12.50 0.99
CA ARG A 67 -6.23 13.58 1.78
C ARG A 67 -6.74 13.12 3.12
#